data_6fa6f275416864fd6d53c442d29d02f6
#
_entry.id   6fa6f275416864fd6d53c442d29d02f6
#
_cell.length_a   1.000
_cell.length_b   1.000
_cell.length_c   1.000
_cell.angle_alpha   90.00
_cell.angle_beta   90.00
_cell.angle_gamma   90.00
#
_symmetry.space_group_name_H-M   'P 1'
#
loop_
_entity.id
_entity.type
_entity.pdbx_description
1 polymer ?
#
loop_
_entity_poly.entity_id
_entity_poly.type
_entity_poly.pdbx_seq_one_letter_code
_entity_poly.pdbx_strand_id
1 'polypeptide(L)'
;MVENQKINEKKARSTVELFWQIIPPIWHAARSITHETATEEFHITVSQFHTLRRITDGKRSVSDLADCMHLSRSNISRSVDELVNYGYVNREQNTRDRRNVNLTLTESGKKIIQSLLISNGNKMMEKLNLLDESELDDISRGLIALQKVFEKKKTL
;
A
#
# COMPACT_ATOMS: atom_id res chain seq x y z
N MET A 1 -13.71 38.26 9.44
CA MET A 1 -12.55 37.35 9.48
C MET A 1 -12.57 36.38 10.68
N VAL A 2 -12.80 36.83 11.90
CA VAL A 2 -12.79 35.99 13.13
C VAL A 2 -13.90 34.92 13.14
N GLU A 3 -15.07 35.20 12.60
CA GLU A 3 -16.21 34.28 12.56
C GLU A 3 -16.02 33.14 11.59
N ASN A 4 -15.43 33.38 10.41
CA ASN A 4 -15.04 32.35 9.45
C ASN A 4 -13.94 31.43 9.98
N GLN A 5 -13.03 31.95 10.81
CA GLN A 5 -11.95 31.17 11.42
C GLN A 5 -12.52 30.23 12.51
N LYS A 6 -13.46 30.66 13.34
CA LYS A 6 -14.16 29.83 14.33
C LYS A 6 -15.02 28.73 13.70
N ILE A 7 -15.72 29.03 12.58
CA ILE A 7 -16.50 28.03 11.83
C ILE A 7 -15.60 26.97 11.24
N ASN A 8 -14.42 27.34 10.71
CA ASN A 8 -13.46 26.41 10.16
C ASN A 8 -12.85 25.51 11.24
N GLU A 9 -12.54 26.04 12.42
CA GLU A 9 -12.05 25.26 13.56
C GLU A 9 -13.07 24.23 14.06
N LYS A 10 -14.35 24.61 14.15
CA LYS A 10 -15.41 23.69 14.56
C LYS A 10 -15.60 22.54 13.56
N LYS A 11 -15.60 22.86 12.26
CA LYS A 11 -15.66 21.85 11.20
C LYS A 11 -14.44 20.93 11.23
N ALA A 12 -13.23 21.47 11.40
CA ALA A 12 -12.03 20.69 11.49
C ALA A 12 -12.05 19.70 12.68
N ARG A 13 -12.53 20.15 13.86
CA ARG A 13 -12.66 19.27 15.04
C ARG A 13 -13.63 18.11 14.78
N SER A 14 -14.82 18.38 14.26
CA SER A 14 -15.79 17.31 13.94
C SER A 14 -15.25 16.36 12.86
N THR A 15 -14.51 16.86 11.88
CA THR A 15 -13.85 16.00 10.86
C THR A 15 -12.76 15.12 11.49
N VAL A 16 -11.99 15.63 12.45
CA VAL A 16 -11.00 14.83 13.19
C VAL A 16 -11.66 13.72 14.00
N GLU A 17 -12.78 14.01 14.67
CA GLU A 17 -13.55 12.99 15.41
C GLU A 17 -14.04 11.87 14.48
N LEU A 18 -14.64 12.23 13.34
CA LEU A 18 -15.07 11.28 12.31
C LEU A 18 -13.88 10.47 11.75
N PHE A 19 -12.75 11.12 11.50
CA PHE A 19 -11.55 10.45 10.99
C PHE A 19 -11.10 9.34 11.94
N TRP A 20 -10.98 9.62 13.24
CA TRP A 20 -10.54 8.61 14.21
C TRP A 20 -11.59 7.53 14.48
N GLN A 21 -12.85 7.84 14.29
CA GLN A 21 -13.94 6.87 14.41
C GLN A 21 -14.02 5.93 13.20
N ILE A 22 -13.82 6.44 11.98
CA ILE A 22 -14.14 5.74 10.74
C ILE A 22 -12.92 5.07 10.11
N ILE A 23 -11.77 5.75 10.08
CA ILE A 23 -10.58 5.24 9.37
C ILE A 23 -10.01 3.95 9.97
N PRO A 24 -9.86 3.79 11.29
CA PRO A 24 -9.30 2.56 11.84
C PRO A 24 -10.10 1.29 11.48
N PRO A 25 -11.44 1.23 11.62
CA PRO A 25 -12.20 0.06 11.18
C PRO A 25 -12.10 -0.21 9.68
N ILE A 26 -12.12 0.83 8.82
CA ILE A 26 -11.93 0.67 7.38
C ILE A 26 -10.54 0.09 7.07
N TRP A 27 -9.50 0.61 7.74
CA TRP A 27 -8.13 0.09 7.59
C TRP A 27 -8.03 -1.37 8.01
N HIS A 28 -8.67 -1.77 9.12
CA HIS A 28 -8.74 -3.15 9.55
C HIS A 28 -9.42 -4.05 8.52
N ALA A 29 -10.55 -3.63 7.97
CA ALA A 29 -11.26 -4.36 6.93
C ALA A 29 -10.41 -4.51 5.65
N ALA A 30 -9.78 -3.44 5.16
CA ALA A 30 -8.90 -3.47 4.01
C ALA A 30 -7.67 -4.39 4.22
N ARG A 31 -7.11 -4.36 5.44
CA ARG A 31 -6.01 -5.25 5.80
C ARG A 31 -6.45 -6.72 5.86
N SER A 32 -7.66 -7.02 6.35
CA SER A 32 -8.22 -8.38 6.35
C SER A 32 -8.38 -8.92 4.94
N ILE A 33 -8.91 -8.12 4.01
CA ILE A 33 -9.01 -8.48 2.60
C ILE A 33 -7.63 -8.82 2.03
N THR A 34 -6.64 -7.97 2.29
CA THR A 34 -5.27 -8.20 1.80
C THR A 34 -4.65 -9.47 2.39
N HIS A 35 -4.89 -9.72 3.69
CA HIS A 35 -4.40 -10.93 4.36
C HIS A 35 -5.03 -12.18 3.74
N GLU A 36 -6.34 -12.25 3.65
CA GLU A 36 -7.08 -13.36 3.05
C GLU A 36 -6.61 -13.63 1.62
N THR A 37 -6.58 -12.61 0.76
CA THR A 37 -6.11 -12.76 -0.61
C THR A 37 -4.67 -13.28 -0.66
N ALA A 38 -3.74 -12.68 0.06
CA ALA A 38 -2.34 -13.07 0.00
C ALA A 38 -2.11 -14.49 0.53
N THR A 39 -2.71 -14.85 1.68
CA THR A 39 -2.39 -16.10 2.36
C THR A 39 -3.25 -17.28 1.88
N GLU A 40 -4.53 -17.07 1.63
CA GLU A 40 -5.46 -18.16 1.31
C GLU A 40 -5.53 -18.43 -0.20
N GLU A 41 -5.54 -17.36 -1.03
CA GLU A 41 -5.62 -17.55 -2.48
C GLU A 41 -4.25 -17.74 -3.14
N PHE A 42 -3.23 -17.01 -2.68
CA PHE A 42 -1.92 -16.97 -3.35
C PHE A 42 -0.77 -17.58 -2.54
N HIS A 43 -1.02 -18.02 -1.32
CA HIS A 43 -0.06 -18.70 -0.44
C HIS A 43 1.24 -17.93 -0.21
N ILE A 44 1.15 -16.60 -0.16
CA ILE A 44 2.24 -15.71 0.23
C ILE A 44 1.86 -14.89 1.46
N THR A 45 2.85 -14.43 2.21
CA THR A 45 2.60 -13.55 3.36
C THR A 45 2.24 -12.14 2.93
N VAL A 46 1.55 -11.39 3.79
CA VAL A 46 1.26 -9.96 3.56
C VAL A 46 2.55 -9.14 3.37
N SER A 47 3.63 -9.51 4.07
CA SER A 47 4.96 -8.88 3.89
C SER A 47 5.52 -9.12 2.49
N GLN A 48 5.41 -10.34 1.97
CA GLN A 48 5.81 -10.70 0.61
C GLN A 48 4.98 -9.94 -0.43
N PHE A 49 3.67 -9.86 -0.25
CA PHE A 49 2.80 -9.05 -1.11
C PHE A 49 3.26 -7.58 -1.15
N HIS A 50 3.46 -6.96 0.01
CA HIS A 50 3.95 -5.58 0.06
C HIS A 50 5.33 -5.43 -0.57
N THR A 51 6.23 -6.40 -0.38
CA THR A 51 7.56 -6.41 -1.01
C THR A 51 7.44 -6.42 -2.54
N LEU A 52 6.64 -7.32 -3.12
CA LEU A 52 6.40 -7.39 -4.57
C LEU A 52 5.82 -6.05 -5.08
N ARG A 53 4.85 -5.49 -4.39
CA ARG A 53 4.23 -4.21 -4.75
C ARG A 53 5.25 -3.08 -4.75
N ARG A 54 6.12 -2.98 -3.73
CA ARG A 54 7.16 -1.94 -3.66
C ARG A 54 8.23 -2.09 -4.74
N ILE A 55 8.56 -3.32 -5.14
CA ILE A 55 9.45 -3.56 -6.29
C ILE A 55 8.78 -3.07 -7.58
N THR A 56 7.47 -3.30 -7.76
CA THR A 56 6.68 -2.74 -8.87
C THR A 56 6.73 -1.21 -8.88
N ASP A 57 6.64 -0.56 -7.71
CA ASP A 57 6.72 0.88 -7.52
C ASP A 57 8.16 1.45 -7.71
N GLY A 58 9.11 0.62 -8.15
CA GLY A 58 10.48 1.02 -8.47
C GLY A 58 11.47 0.98 -7.29
N LYS A 59 11.11 0.38 -6.15
CA LYS A 59 12.04 0.12 -5.05
C LYS A 59 12.89 -1.09 -5.40
N ARG A 60 14.20 -0.91 -5.53
CA ARG A 60 15.10 -1.92 -6.12
C ARG A 60 16.15 -2.44 -5.16
N SER A 61 16.21 -1.96 -3.92
CA SER A 61 17.17 -2.46 -2.94
C SER A 61 16.49 -2.88 -1.63
N VAL A 62 17.13 -3.80 -0.89
CA VAL A 62 16.67 -4.19 0.45
C VAL A 62 16.59 -2.99 1.39
N SER A 63 17.51 -2.03 1.26
CA SER A 63 17.49 -0.80 2.06
C SER A 63 16.28 0.06 1.74
N ASP A 64 16.01 0.33 0.45
CA ASP A 64 14.83 1.14 0.03
C ASP A 64 13.53 0.50 0.50
N LEU A 65 13.44 -0.83 0.43
CA LEU A 65 12.28 -1.59 0.89
C LEU A 65 12.12 -1.48 2.41
N ALA A 66 13.21 -1.66 3.17
CA ALA A 66 13.19 -1.56 4.62
C ALA A 66 12.76 -0.16 5.10
N ASP A 67 13.31 0.88 4.49
CA ASP A 67 13.00 2.26 4.81
C ASP A 67 11.54 2.61 4.48
N CYS A 68 11.04 2.23 3.30
CA CYS A 68 9.66 2.57 2.90
C CYS A 68 8.59 1.72 3.60
N MET A 69 8.93 0.52 4.07
CA MET A 69 8.02 -0.37 4.79
C MET A 69 8.14 -0.24 6.33
N HIS A 70 9.08 0.55 6.81
CA HIS A 70 9.41 0.70 8.24
C HIS A 70 9.70 -0.64 8.94
N LEU A 71 10.43 -1.52 8.24
CA LEU A 71 10.82 -2.84 8.72
C LEU A 71 12.34 -2.96 8.80
N SER A 72 12.82 -3.95 9.58
CA SER A 72 14.26 -4.23 9.64
C SER A 72 14.76 -4.80 8.31
N ARG A 73 16.02 -4.48 7.96
CA ARG A 73 16.67 -5.04 6.76
C ARG A 73 16.70 -6.57 6.76
N SER A 74 16.84 -7.18 7.94
CA SER A 74 16.84 -8.64 8.09
C SER A 74 15.48 -9.25 7.72
N ASN A 75 14.37 -8.62 8.14
CA ASN A 75 13.03 -9.08 7.78
C ASN A 75 12.76 -8.95 6.28
N ILE A 76 13.16 -7.82 5.68
CA ILE A 76 13.03 -7.62 4.23
C ILE A 76 13.93 -8.60 3.47
N SER A 77 15.19 -8.80 3.91
CA SER A 77 16.08 -9.77 3.25
C SER A 77 15.47 -11.16 3.21
N ARG A 78 14.93 -11.64 4.34
CA ARG A 78 14.25 -12.95 4.40
C ARG A 78 13.06 -13.01 3.44
N SER A 79 12.20 -11.99 3.45
CA SER A 79 11.05 -11.91 2.54
C SER A 79 11.48 -11.95 1.06
N VAL A 80 12.56 -11.25 0.73
CA VAL A 80 13.13 -11.25 -0.64
C VAL A 80 13.74 -12.61 -0.97
N ASP A 81 14.47 -13.27 -0.05
CA ASP A 81 15.06 -14.59 -0.26
C ASP A 81 13.95 -15.62 -0.57
N GLU A 82 12.85 -15.60 0.17
CA GLU A 82 11.70 -16.46 -0.07
C GLU A 82 11.06 -16.17 -1.45
N LEU A 83 10.90 -14.90 -1.84
CA LEU A 83 10.37 -14.52 -3.14
C LEU A 83 11.29 -14.91 -4.31
N VAL A 84 12.60 -14.89 -4.10
CA VAL A 84 13.57 -15.41 -5.07
C VAL A 84 13.43 -16.94 -5.20
N ASN A 85 13.30 -17.66 -4.10
CA ASN A 85 13.07 -19.11 -4.09
C ASN A 85 11.76 -19.51 -4.78
N TYR A 86 10.71 -18.67 -4.66
CA TYR A 86 9.45 -18.86 -5.40
C TYR A 86 9.55 -18.48 -6.89
N GLY A 87 10.70 -17.92 -7.32
CA GLY A 87 10.89 -17.47 -8.69
C GLY A 87 10.12 -16.21 -9.07
N TYR A 88 9.71 -15.39 -8.10
CA TYR A 88 8.97 -14.13 -8.34
C TYR A 88 9.89 -12.91 -8.44
N VAL A 89 11.08 -12.98 -7.84
CA VAL A 89 12.05 -11.88 -7.80
C VAL A 89 13.40 -12.38 -8.29
N ASN A 90 14.08 -11.59 -9.12
CA ASN A 90 15.47 -11.75 -9.48
C ASN A 90 16.34 -10.84 -8.60
N ARG A 91 17.52 -11.36 -8.22
CA ARG A 91 18.61 -10.61 -7.61
C ARG A 91 19.73 -10.45 -8.62
N GLU A 92 20.06 -9.24 -8.99
CA GLU A 92 21.19 -8.93 -9.87
C GLU A 92 22.20 -8.09 -9.09
N GLN A 93 23.45 -8.51 -9.08
CA GLN A 93 24.52 -7.67 -8.53
C GLN A 93 24.70 -6.44 -9.42
N ASN A 94 24.71 -5.25 -8.81
CA ASN A 94 25.03 -4.05 -9.56
C ASN A 94 26.48 -4.12 -10.06
N THR A 95 26.68 -4.05 -11.38
CA THR A 95 28.00 -4.14 -12.00
C THR A 95 28.95 -3.01 -11.61
N ARG A 96 28.41 -1.85 -11.18
CA ARG A 96 29.18 -0.68 -10.76
C ARG A 96 29.48 -0.65 -9.26
N ASP A 97 28.59 -1.25 -8.43
CA ASP A 97 28.80 -1.36 -7.00
C ASP A 97 28.28 -2.72 -6.50
N ARG A 98 29.22 -3.66 -6.32
CA ARG A 98 28.93 -5.03 -5.87
C ARG A 98 28.24 -5.12 -4.49
N ARG A 99 28.19 -4.02 -3.74
CA ARG A 99 27.50 -3.94 -2.44
C ARG A 99 25.99 -3.71 -2.61
N ASN A 100 25.58 -3.25 -3.78
CA ASN A 100 24.18 -2.98 -4.09
C ASN A 100 23.61 -4.10 -4.97
N VAL A 101 22.61 -4.78 -4.44
CA VAL A 101 21.81 -5.78 -5.15
C VAL A 101 20.57 -5.09 -5.71
N ASN A 102 20.35 -5.25 -7.02
CA ASN A 102 19.15 -4.75 -7.68
C ASN A 102 18.10 -5.86 -7.71
N LEU A 103 16.88 -5.52 -7.26
CA LEU A 103 15.74 -6.42 -7.22
C LEU A 103 14.81 -6.08 -8.40
N THR A 104 14.43 -7.10 -9.16
CA THR A 104 13.48 -6.98 -10.27
C THR A 104 12.46 -8.12 -10.20
N LEU A 105 11.24 -7.86 -10.71
CA LEU A 105 10.24 -8.93 -10.82
C LEU A 105 10.53 -9.80 -12.04
N THR A 106 10.39 -11.11 -11.85
CA THR A 106 10.28 -12.06 -12.98
C THR A 106 8.92 -11.90 -13.67
N GLU A 107 8.73 -12.56 -14.81
CA GLU A 107 7.41 -12.61 -15.46
C GLU A 107 6.36 -13.28 -14.55
N SER A 108 6.74 -14.32 -13.79
CA SER A 108 5.87 -14.93 -12.78
C SER A 108 5.55 -13.97 -11.64
N GLY A 109 6.56 -13.19 -11.18
CA GLY A 109 6.36 -12.16 -10.16
C GLY A 109 5.43 -11.03 -10.62
N LYS A 110 5.51 -10.62 -11.87
CA LYS A 110 4.57 -9.63 -12.45
C LYS A 110 3.14 -10.18 -12.51
N LYS A 111 2.98 -11.43 -12.93
CA LYS A 111 1.68 -12.08 -13.01
C LYS A 111 1.03 -12.23 -11.63
N ILE A 112 1.76 -12.73 -10.64
CA ILE A 112 1.21 -12.94 -9.29
C ILE A 112 0.80 -11.61 -8.64
N ILE A 113 1.63 -10.57 -8.72
CA ILE A 113 1.26 -9.27 -8.13
C ILE A 113 0.06 -8.65 -8.83
N GLN A 114 -0.06 -8.79 -10.16
CA GLN A 114 -1.23 -8.31 -10.89
C GLN A 114 -2.50 -9.05 -10.47
N SER A 115 -2.46 -10.39 -10.36
CA SER A 115 -3.60 -11.20 -9.91
C SER A 115 -4.02 -10.85 -8.48
N LEU A 116 -3.07 -10.67 -7.57
CA LEU A 116 -3.32 -10.21 -6.19
C LEU A 116 -4.00 -8.85 -6.14
N LEU A 117 -3.54 -7.90 -6.95
CA LEU A 117 -4.14 -6.55 -6.98
C LEU A 117 -5.57 -6.59 -7.55
N ILE A 118 -5.81 -7.42 -8.56
CA ILE A 118 -7.15 -7.62 -9.14
C ILE A 118 -8.08 -8.26 -8.10
N SER A 119 -7.67 -9.34 -7.43
CA SER A 119 -8.49 -10.01 -6.41
C SER A 119 -8.82 -9.07 -5.24
N ASN A 120 -7.83 -8.36 -4.70
CA ASN A 120 -8.07 -7.34 -3.67
C ASN A 120 -9.03 -6.24 -4.14
N GLY A 121 -8.88 -5.80 -5.40
CA GLY A 121 -9.76 -4.80 -6.01
C GLY A 121 -11.19 -5.29 -6.11
N ASN A 122 -11.41 -6.52 -6.56
CA ASN A 122 -12.73 -7.11 -6.69
C ASN A 122 -13.45 -7.23 -5.33
N LYS A 123 -12.77 -7.72 -4.29
CA LYS A 123 -13.31 -7.82 -2.93
C LYS A 123 -13.66 -6.45 -2.33
N MET A 124 -12.87 -5.42 -2.64
CA MET A 124 -13.19 -4.04 -2.23
C MET A 124 -14.39 -3.50 -3.01
N MET A 125 -14.45 -3.77 -4.33
CA MET A 125 -15.55 -3.36 -5.19
C MET A 125 -16.89 -3.96 -4.75
N GLU A 126 -16.92 -5.23 -4.32
CA GLU A 126 -18.12 -5.87 -3.76
C GLU A 126 -18.70 -5.09 -2.57
N LYS A 127 -17.85 -4.51 -1.72
CA LYS A 127 -18.29 -3.66 -0.61
C LYS A 127 -18.79 -2.30 -1.08
N LEU A 128 -18.12 -1.70 -2.05
CA LEU A 128 -18.47 -0.38 -2.58
C LEU A 128 -19.72 -0.42 -3.46
N ASN A 129 -20.05 -1.56 -4.08
CA ASN A 129 -21.28 -1.75 -4.87
C ASN A 129 -22.59 -1.65 -4.04
N LEU A 130 -22.49 -1.54 -2.71
CA LEU A 130 -23.64 -1.27 -1.83
C LEU A 130 -24.03 0.21 -1.81
N LEU A 131 -23.21 1.08 -2.39
CA LEU A 131 -23.36 2.52 -2.42
C LEU A 131 -23.93 2.99 -3.75
N ASP A 132 -24.62 4.12 -3.74
CA ASP A 132 -25.05 4.77 -4.97
C ASP A 132 -23.91 5.62 -5.60
N GLU A 133 -24.16 6.12 -6.82
CA GLU A 133 -23.18 6.89 -7.58
C GLU A 133 -22.74 8.18 -6.85
N SER A 134 -23.70 8.87 -6.20
CA SER A 134 -23.40 10.09 -5.45
C SER A 134 -22.52 9.84 -4.25
N GLU A 135 -22.75 8.75 -3.52
CA GLU A 135 -21.95 8.33 -2.37
C GLU A 135 -20.52 7.93 -2.80
N LEU A 136 -20.38 7.26 -3.95
CA LEU A 136 -19.07 6.91 -4.53
C LEU A 136 -18.28 8.16 -4.93
N ASP A 137 -18.96 9.16 -5.49
CA ASP A 137 -18.36 10.45 -5.82
C ASP A 137 -17.91 11.22 -4.57
N ASP A 138 -18.72 11.22 -3.52
CA ASP A 138 -18.37 11.86 -2.24
C ASP A 138 -17.14 11.21 -1.61
N ILE A 139 -17.08 9.88 -1.57
CA ILE A 139 -15.92 9.14 -1.09
C ILE A 139 -14.70 9.47 -1.92
N SER A 140 -14.81 9.47 -3.24
CA SER A 140 -13.69 9.76 -4.14
C SER A 140 -13.13 11.17 -3.89
N ARG A 141 -14.01 12.17 -3.76
CA ARG A 141 -13.63 13.55 -3.42
C ARG A 141 -12.95 13.64 -2.06
N GLY A 142 -13.48 12.93 -1.06
CA GLY A 142 -12.93 12.89 0.29
C GLY A 142 -11.53 12.26 0.33
N LEU A 143 -11.34 11.14 -0.34
CA LEU A 143 -10.03 10.45 -0.43
C LEU A 143 -8.98 11.32 -1.14
N ILE A 144 -9.33 12.01 -2.24
CA ILE A 144 -8.43 12.92 -2.93
C ILE A 144 -8.06 14.12 -2.04
N ALA A 145 -9.01 14.64 -1.26
CA ALA A 145 -8.74 15.73 -0.32
C ALA A 145 -7.78 15.28 0.79
N LEU A 146 -7.99 14.09 1.36
CA LEU A 146 -7.09 13.51 2.36
C LEU A 146 -5.69 13.26 1.79
N GLN A 147 -5.57 12.72 0.59
CA GLN A 147 -4.30 12.51 -0.09
C GLN A 147 -3.46 13.78 -0.13
N LYS A 148 -4.05 14.91 -0.52
CA LYS A 148 -3.35 16.22 -0.59
C LYS A 148 -2.77 16.67 0.74
N VAL A 149 -3.42 16.33 1.86
CA VAL A 149 -2.96 16.71 3.21
C VAL A 149 -1.83 15.81 3.70
N PHE A 150 -1.90 14.51 3.38
CA PHE A 150 -0.95 13.52 3.88
C PHE A 150 0.20 13.22 2.91
N GLU A 151 0.11 13.62 1.65
CA GLU A 151 1.27 13.59 0.77
C GLU A 151 2.31 14.57 1.29
N LYS A 152 3.42 14.04 1.81
CA LYS A 152 4.60 14.88 2.08
C LYS A 152 4.97 15.54 0.76
N LYS A 153 4.83 16.89 0.65
CA LYS A 153 5.51 17.64 -0.39
C LYS A 153 6.97 17.19 -0.36
N LYS A 154 7.43 16.50 -1.39
CA LYS A 154 8.87 16.35 -1.63
C LYS A 154 9.38 17.77 -1.80
N THR A 155 9.94 18.33 -0.72
CA THR A 155 10.72 19.58 -0.80
C THR A 155 11.90 19.22 -1.68
N LEU A 156 11.95 19.85 -2.85
CA LEU A 156 13.07 19.86 -3.78
C LEU A 156 14.31 20.42 -3.09
#